data_c62b9c80cff7560c0a795156b85ea977
#
_entry.id   c62b9c80cff7560c0a795156b85ea977
#
_cell.length_a   1.000
_cell.length_b   1.000
_cell.length_c   1.000
_cell.angle_alpha   90.00
_cell.angle_beta   90.00
_cell.angle_gamma   90.00
#
_symmetry.space_group_name_H-M   'P 1'
#
loop_
_entity.id
_entity.type
_entity.pdbx_description
1 polymer ?
#
loop_
_entity_poly.entity_id
_entity_poly.type
_entity_poly.pdbx_seq_one_letter_code
_entity_poly.pdbx_strand_id
1 'polypeptide(L)'
;PLSDVLNDVAARFQVRLKYDIDTVGRILPYADFRIRPYSLEETLTNVLSPFDYKFVKQSDTVYKLKPYEYARRTDVDGEKMLSYLSGLYTDKDQWEQRTEILRKEVRQRLGLDDMLKGTVKDAKPILSKVRKFDGYTVQNFALETLPGLYVCGSVYAPRSKGKHALIICPNGHFGQGRYRKDQQQRMATLARMGAICVDYDLYGWGESALQVGAEAHHTSDAHTIQAMNGLLILDDMLANRKDIDPARIGVNGGSGGGTQTVLLTVLDDRFTAAAPVVSLASHFDGGCPCESGKPIQLAGGGTCNAELAALFAPRPMLVVSDGGDWTATVPRLEYPYLQRIYGFYGATDKVSNVHLPKERHDFGPNKRNAVYDFFIDVFGLDRRMLDESKVTIESENALKSFGEKGEKLPAGALRYKE
;
A
#
# COMPACT_ATOMS: atom_id res chain seq x y z
N PRO A 1 -1.01 15.84 -36.27
CA PRO A 1 -0.64 15.48 -34.90
C PRO A 1 -1.68 15.97 -33.88
N LEU A 2 -1.78 15.29 -32.73
CA LEU A 2 -2.65 15.73 -31.63
C LEU A 2 -2.27 17.13 -31.14
N SER A 3 -0.99 17.48 -31.18
CA SER A 3 -0.50 18.84 -30.85
C SER A 3 -1.20 19.95 -31.62
N ASP A 4 -1.40 19.77 -32.93
CA ASP A 4 -2.03 20.79 -33.78
C ASP A 4 -3.52 20.92 -33.45
N VAL A 5 -4.18 19.76 -33.19
CA VAL A 5 -5.59 19.76 -32.78
C VAL A 5 -5.77 20.46 -31.43
N LEU A 6 -4.88 20.23 -30.47
CA LEU A 6 -4.94 20.86 -29.15
C LEU A 6 -4.67 22.37 -29.22
N ASN A 7 -3.76 22.80 -30.10
CA ASN A 7 -3.51 24.21 -30.34
C ASN A 7 -4.75 24.90 -30.95
N ASP A 8 -5.41 24.25 -31.93
CA ASP A 8 -6.65 24.77 -32.52
C ASP A 8 -7.78 24.83 -31.46
N VAL A 9 -7.96 23.80 -30.66
CA VAL A 9 -8.95 23.77 -29.57
C VAL A 9 -8.66 24.88 -28.56
N ALA A 10 -7.40 25.04 -28.13
CA ALA A 10 -7.01 26.12 -27.20
C ALA A 10 -7.32 27.52 -27.75
N ALA A 11 -7.06 27.74 -29.03
CA ALA A 11 -7.35 29.01 -29.69
C ALA A 11 -8.86 29.25 -29.84
N ARG A 12 -9.62 28.29 -30.28
CA ARG A 12 -11.10 28.38 -30.47
C ARG A 12 -11.84 28.69 -29.18
N PHE A 13 -11.44 28.04 -28.08
CA PHE A 13 -12.12 28.17 -26.79
C PHE A 13 -11.44 29.20 -25.87
N GLN A 14 -10.36 29.85 -26.30
CA GLN A 14 -9.60 30.84 -25.54
C GLN A 14 -9.13 30.35 -24.18
N VAL A 15 -8.62 29.09 -24.12
CA VAL A 15 -8.14 28.45 -22.93
C VAL A 15 -6.66 28.07 -23.02
N ARG A 16 -6.04 27.87 -21.86
CA ARG A 16 -4.69 27.37 -21.73
C ARG A 16 -4.72 25.87 -21.41
N LEU A 17 -4.12 25.06 -22.27
CA LEU A 17 -3.90 23.63 -22.04
C LEU A 17 -2.48 23.43 -21.51
N LYS A 18 -2.34 22.80 -20.33
CA LYS A 18 -1.06 22.41 -19.72
C LYS A 18 -0.93 20.90 -19.83
N TYR A 19 0.16 20.40 -20.36
CA TYR A 19 0.38 18.96 -20.47
C TYR A 19 1.85 18.58 -20.56
N ASP A 20 2.11 17.34 -20.13
CA ASP A 20 3.38 16.65 -20.25
C ASP A 20 3.08 15.23 -20.77
N ILE A 21 2.40 15.15 -21.91
CA ILE A 21 2.00 13.93 -22.61
C ILE A 21 2.49 13.99 -24.05
N ASP A 22 2.74 12.82 -24.64
CA ASP A 22 3.11 12.75 -26.06
C ASP A 22 1.95 13.23 -26.95
N THR A 23 2.13 14.36 -27.59
CA THR A 23 1.16 14.94 -28.53
C THR A 23 1.65 14.97 -29.96
N VAL A 24 2.96 14.87 -30.16
CA VAL A 24 3.61 14.98 -31.48
C VAL A 24 3.54 13.65 -32.22
N GLY A 25 3.87 12.56 -31.55
CA GLY A 25 3.81 11.21 -32.12
C GLY A 25 2.39 10.63 -32.26
N ARG A 26 1.36 11.32 -31.73
CA ARG A 26 -0.03 10.87 -31.79
C ARG A 26 -0.77 11.51 -32.94
N ILE A 27 -1.30 10.71 -33.85
CA ILE A 27 -2.11 11.19 -34.98
C ILE A 27 -3.58 10.93 -34.71
N LEU A 28 -4.38 12.00 -34.68
CA LEU A 28 -5.83 11.94 -34.49
C LEU A 28 -6.53 12.02 -35.87
N PRO A 29 -7.07 10.91 -36.39
CA PRO A 29 -7.85 10.96 -37.61
C PRO A 29 -9.21 11.60 -37.35
N TYR A 30 -9.74 12.25 -38.37
CA TYR A 30 -11.06 12.88 -38.34
C TYR A 30 -11.24 13.87 -37.18
N ALA A 31 -10.23 14.71 -36.92
CA ALA A 31 -10.23 15.64 -35.80
C ALA A 31 -11.42 16.60 -35.82
N ASP A 32 -11.80 17.11 -37.00
CA ASP A 32 -12.90 18.05 -37.16
C ASP A 32 -14.23 17.49 -36.68
N PHE A 33 -14.49 16.20 -36.87
CA PHE A 33 -15.71 15.55 -36.37
C PHE A 33 -15.75 15.35 -34.86
N ARG A 34 -14.62 15.55 -34.18
CA ARG A 34 -14.52 15.40 -32.71
C ARG A 34 -14.75 16.71 -31.97
N ILE A 35 -14.65 17.85 -32.68
CA ILE A 35 -14.82 19.17 -32.09
C ILE A 35 -16.31 19.50 -31.94
N ARG A 36 -16.70 19.93 -30.74
CA ARG A 36 -18.03 20.40 -30.41
C ARG A 36 -17.96 21.89 -30.14
N PRO A 37 -18.38 22.78 -31.10
CA PRO A 37 -18.19 24.22 -30.98
C PRO A 37 -18.92 24.84 -29.76
N TYR A 38 -19.85 24.09 -29.17
CA TYR A 38 -20.65 24.51 -28.02
C TYR A 38 -20.13 23.98 -26.68
N SER A 39 -19.12 23.07 -26.66
CA SER A 39 -18.60 22.48 -25.43
C SER A 39 -17.11 22.14 -25.54
N LEU A 40 -16.29 22.86 -24.80
CA LEU A 40 -14.87 22.54 -24.66
C LEU A 40 -14.64 21.17 -24.00
N GLU A 41 -15.38 20.87 -22.95
CA GLU A 41 -15.17 19.65 -22.17
C GLU A 41 -15.54 18.40 -22.98
N GLU A 42 -16.63 18.46 -23.75
CA GLU A 42 -16.98 17.39 -24.69
C GLU A 42 -15.92 17.27 -25.81
N THR A 43 -15.46 18.38 -26.34
CA THR A 43 -14.37 18.41 -27.33
C THR A 43 -13.11 17.76 -26.78
N LEU A 44 -12.65 18.17 -25.61
CA LEU A 44 -11.48 17.57 -24.97
C LEU A 44 -11.65 16.09 -24.72
N THR A 45 -12.82 15.65 -24.26
CA THR A 45 -13.14 14.22 -24.10
C THR A 45 -12.99 13.46 -25.42
N ASN A 46 -13.58 13.96 -26.49
CA ASN A 46 -13.57 13.31 -27.81
C ASN A 46 -12.17 13.26 -28.45
N VAL A 47 -11.35 14.29 -28.18
CA VAL A 47 -9.99 14.39 -28.73
C VAL A 47 -8.98 13.58 -27.94
N LEU A 48 -9.14 13.45 -26.62
CA LEU A 48 -8.18 12.83 -25.73
C LEU A 48 -8.42 11.33 -25.52
N SER A 49 -9.69 10.89 -25.49
CA SER A 49 -10.05 9.48 -25.20
C SER A 49 -9.40 8.45 -26.13
N PRO A 50 -9.20 8.70 -27.46
CA PRO A 50 -8.55 7.74 -28.32
C PRO A 50 -7.09 7.39 -27.95
N PHE A 51 -6.48 8.19 -27.09
CA PHE A 51 -5.09 8.02 -26.64
C PHE A 51 -4.99 7.68 -25.16
N ASP A 52 -6.11 7.36 -24.51
CA ASP A 52 -6.18 7.18 -23.07
C ASP A 52 -5.65 8.40 -22.28
N TYR A 53 -6.01 9.58 -22.76
CA TYR A 53 -5.77 10.84 -22.07
C TYR A 53 -7.07 11.41 -21.52
N LYS A 54 -6.96 12.22 -20.47
CA LYS A 54 -8.06 12.96 -19.85
C LYS A 54 -7.65 14.39 -19.53
N PHE A 55 -8.61 15.23 -19.23
CA PHE A 55 -8.35 16.58 -18.72
C PHE A 55 -8.81 16.73 -17.27
N VAL A 56 -8.22 17.69 -16.59
CA VAL A 56 -8.64 18.18 -15.27
C VAL A 56 -8.76 19.70 -15.37
N LYS A 57 -9.94 20.21 -15.10
CA LYS A 57 -10.19 21.67 -15.04
C LYS A 57 -9.49 22.24 -13.81
N GLN A 58 -8.57 23.20 -13.99
CA GLN A 58 -7.87 23.90 -12.92
C GLN A 58 -8.51 25.27 -12.61
N SER A 59 -9.06 25.90 -13.64
CA SER A 59 -9.85 27.13 -13.57
C SER A 59 -10.75 27.22 -14.82
N ASP A 60 -11.54 28.27 -14.94
CA ASP A 60 -12.42 28.44 -16.12
C ASP A 60 -11.65 28.52 -17.45
N THR A 61 -10.41 28.92 -17.41
CA THR A 61 -9.56 29.10 -18.59
C THR A 61 -8.32 28.19 -18.61
N VAL A 62 -8.12 27.31 -17.62
CA VAL A 62 -6.92 26.47 -17.54
C VAL A 62 -7.31 25.02 -17.34
N TYR A 63 -6.86 24.17 -18.24
CA TYR A 63 -7.07 22.72 -18.19
C TYR A 63 -5.72 21.99 -18.22
N LYS A 64 -5.56 20.99 -17.34
CA LYS A 64 -4.40 20.09 -17.34
C LYS A 64 -4.76 18.78 -18.03
N LEU A 65 -4.01 18.42 -19.07
CA LEU A 65 -4.16 17.14 -19.76
C LEU A 65 -3.18 16.13 -19.14
N LYS A 66 -3.62 14.89 -18.98
CA LYS A 66 -2.79 13.82 -18.39
C LYS A 66 -3.27 12.45 -18.88
N PRO A 67 -2.46 11.39 -18.69
CA PRO A 67 -2.90 10.04 -18.94
C PRO A 67 -4.16 9.70 -18.13
N TYR A 68 -5.01 8.84 -18.68
CA TYR A 68 -6.17 8.32 -17.98
C TYR A 68 -5.72 7.38 -16.86
N GLU A 69 -6.24 7.58 -15.69
CA GLU A 69 -5.90 6.77 -14.50
C GLU A 69 -6.98 5.72 -14.28
N TYR A 70 -6.82 4.53 -14.86
CA TYR A 70 -7.80 3.43 -14.73
C TYR A 70 -7.98 2.96 -13.29
N ALA A 71 -6.93 3.08 -12.47
CA ALA A 71 -6.97 2.71 -11.07
C ALA A 71 -7.72 3.71 -10.17
N ARG A 72 -8.08 4.89 -10.69
CA ARG A 72 -8.81 5.95 -9.97
C ARG A 72 -10.13 6.27 -10.64
N ARG A 73 -11.21 6.07 -9.92
CA ARG A 73 -12.58 6.39 -10.31
C ARG A 73 -13.13 7.53 -9.47
N THR A 74 -14.39 7.91 -9.66
CA THR A 74 -15.06 8.93 -8.85
C THR A 74 -15.65 8.33 -7.57
N ASP A 75 -15.95 9.18 -6.58
CA ASP A 75 -16.66 8.77 -5.34
C ASP A 75 -18.01 8.08 -5.68
N VAL A 76 -18.70 8.61 -6.69
CA VAL A 76 -19.97 8.04 -7.17
C VAL A 76 -19.77 6.62 -7.72
N ASP A 77 -18.66 6.36 -8.41
CA ASP A 77 -18.34 5.01 -8.89
C ASP A 77 -18.03 4.09 -7.71
N GLY A 78 -17.36 4.60 -6.67
CA GLY A 78 -17.14 3.86 -5.43
C GLY A 78 -18.44 3.48 -4.73
N GLU A 79 -19.37 4.42 -4.62
CA GLU A 79 -20.71 4.17 -4.05
C GLU A 79 -21.49 3.13 -4.85
N LYS A 80 -21.50 3.22 -6.19
CA LYS A 80 -22.12 2.23 -7.06
C LYS A 80 -21.48 0.85 -6.91
N MET A 81 -20.14 0.79 -6.80
CA MET A 81 -19.41 -0.46 -6.58
C MET A 81 -19.83 -1.11 -5.26
N LEU A 82 -19.83 -0.37 -4.15
CA LEU A 82 -20.24 -0.92 -2.85
C LEU A 82 -21.72 -1.33 -2.82
N SER A 83 -22.59 -0.59 -3.51
CA SER A 83 -24.00 -0.96 -3.66
C SER A 83 -24.14 -2.27 -4.45
N TYR A 84 -23.44 -2.41 -5.57
CA TYR A 84 -23.41 -3.63 -6.37
C TYR A 84 -22.93 -4.83 -5.54
N LEU A 85 -21.80 -4.70 -4.88
CA LEU A 85 -21.22 -5.75 -4.05
C LEU A 85 -22.15 -6.15 -2.90
N SER A 86 -22.80 -5.16 -2.28
CA SER A 86 -23.79 -5.42 -1.21
C SER A 86 -24.98 -6.23 -1.65
N GLY A 87 -25.31 -6.23 -2.93
CA GLY A 87 -26.36 -7.06 -3.53
C GLY A 87 -25.95 -8.51 -3.81
N LEU A 88 -24.63 -8.82 -3.81
CA LEU A 88 -24.13 -10.16 -4.09
C LEU A 88 -24.27 -11.12 -2.90
N TYR A 89 -24.35 -10.58 -1.68
CA TYR A 89 -24.45 -11.35 -0.44
C TYR A 89 -25.21 -10.56 0.62
N THR A 90 -26.11 -11.23 1.32
CA THR A 90 -27.01 -10.64 2.32
C THR A 90 -26.86 -11.25 3.70
N ASP A 91 -26.12 -12.35 3.81
CA ASP A 91 -25.88 -13.09 5.03
C ASP A 91 -24.44 -13.61 5.12
N LYS A 92 -24.11 -14.21 6.25
CA LYS A 92 -22.77 -14.76 6.55
C LYS A 92 -22.37 -15.86 5.58
N ASP A 93 -23.26 -16.77 5.25
CA ASP A 93 -22.91 -17.96 4.45
C ASP A 93 -22.57 -17.56 3.02
N GLN A 94 -23.33 -16.64 2.43
CA GLN A 94 -23.05 -16.06 1.11
C GLN A 94 -21.75 -15.26 1.11
N TRP A 95 -21.48 -14.52 2.20
CA TRP A 95 -20.24 -13.78 2.36
C TRP A 95 -19.03 -14.71 2.46
N GLU A 96 -19.12 -15.81 3.22
CA GLU A 96 -18.02 -16.79 3.33
C GLU A 96 -17.73 -17.46 1.98
N GLN A 97 -18.75 -17.81 1.20
CA GLN A 97 -18.58 -18.28 -0.18
C GLN A 97 -17.86 -17.24 -1.06
N ARG A 98 -18.27 -15.98 -0.95
CA ARG A 98 -17.61 -14.87 -1.65
C ARG A 98 -16.14 -14.73 -1.26
N THR A 99 -15.85 -14.85 0.03
CA THR A 99 -14.49 -14.78 0.59
C THR A 99 -13.57 -15.85 0.02
N GLU A 100 -14.05 -17.10 -0.09
CA GLU A 100 -13.27 -18.21 -0.69
C GLU A 100 -12.92 -17.91 -2.15
N ILE A 101 -13.88 -17.43 -2.93
CA ILE A 101 -13.68 -17.07 -4.33
C ILE A 101 -12.63 -15.95 -4.43
N LEU A 102 -12.78 -14.88 -3.66
CA LEU A 102 -11.89 -13.72 -3.71
C LEU A 102 -10.46 -14.09 -3.31
N ARG A 103 -10.26 -14.79 -2.21
CA ARG A 103 -8.93 -15.23 -1.77
C ARG A 103 -8.22 -16.07 -2.83
N LYS A 104 -8.92 -17.04 -3.41
CA LYS A 104 -8.40 -17.88 -4.47
C LYS A 104 -8.03 -17.08 -5.71
N GLU A 105 -8.95 -16.25 -6.21
CA GLU A 105 -8.74 -15.53 -7.46
C GLU A 105 -7.73 -14.37 -7.32
N VAL A 106 -7.70 -13.67 -6.19
CA VAL A 106 -6.66 -12.65 -5.93
C VAL A 106 -5.28 -13.29 -5.99
N ARG A 107 -5.09 -14.43 -5.32
CA ARG A 107 -3.83 -15.18 -5.33
C ARG A 107 -3.43 -15.61 -6.74
N GLN A 108 -4.38 -16.10 -7.53
CA GLN A 108 -4.16 -16.48 -8.92
C GLN A 108 -3.81 -15.29 -9.81
N ARG A 109 -4.56 -14.19 -9.69
CA ARG A 109 -4.36 -12.97 -10.51
C ARG A 109 -3.06 -12.25 -10.19
N LEU A 110 -2.58 -12.34 -8.96
CA LEU A 110 -1.23 -11.92 -8.60
C LEU A 110 -0.15 -12.77 -9.28
N GLY A 111 -0.43 -14.00 -9.66
CA GLY A 111 0.58 -14.98 -10.06
C GLY A 111 1.48 -15.41 -8.90
N LEU A 112 0.95 -15.32 -7.66
CA LEU A 112 1.75 -15.49 -6.45
C LEU A 112 2.31 -16.90 -6.31
N ASP A 113 1.51 -17.94 -6.61
CA ASP A 113 1.94 -19.33 -6.44
C ASP A 113 3.09 -19.70 -7.39
N ASP A 114 3.09 -19.16 -8.61
CA ASP A 114 4.19 -19.38 -9.55
C ASP A 114 5.44 -18.62 -9.11
N MET A 115 5.30 -17.39 -8.62
CA MET A 115 6.41 -16.64 -8.05
C MET A 115 7.03 -17.36 -6.84
N LEU A 116 6.21 -17.90 -5.94
CA LEU A 116 6.66 -18.66 -4.76
C LEU A 116 7.41 -19.95 -5.09
N LYS A 117 7.16 -20.58 -6.24
CA LYS A 117 7.96 -21.74 -6.70
C LYS A 117 9.42 -21.36 -7.01
N GLY A 118 9.65 -20.11 -7.43
CA GLY A 118 10.98 -19.58 -7.72
C GLY A 118 11.76 -19.07 -6.50
N THR A 119 11.19 -19.09 -5.30
CA THR A 119 11.85 -18.56 -4.10
C THR A 119 13.00 -19.45 -3.63
N VAL A 120 13.99 -18.81 -3.00
CA VAL A 120 15.11 -19.51 -2.37
C VAL A 120 14.61 -20.27 -1.14
N LYS A 121 14.82 -21.58 -1.11
CA LYS A 121 14.44 -22.42 0.02
C LYS A 121 15.47 -22.30 1.14
N ASP A 122 14.99 -22.29 2.38
CA ASP A 122 15.83 -22.20 3.59
C ASP A 122 16.82 -21.03 3.58
N ALA A 123 16.45 -19.93 2.93
CA ALA A 123 17.23 -18.69 2.89
C ALA A 123 17.47 -18.20 4.33
N LYS A 124 18.74 -17.95 4.66
CA LYS A 124 19.10 -17.36 5.95
C LYS A 124 19.34 -15.87 5.78
N PRO A 125 18.69 -15.02 6.57
CA PRO A 125 18.88 -13.57 6.46
C PRO A 125 20.33 -13.17 6.82
N ILE A 126 20.88 -12.25 6.07
CA ILE A 126 22.11 -11.54 6.44
C ILE A 126 21.72 -10.51 7.49
N LEU A 127 22.30 -10.59 8.67
CA LEU A 127 21.95 -9.74 9.80
C LEU A 127 23.10 -8.78 10.16
N SER A 128 22.76 -7.52 10.44
CA SER A 128 23.70 -6.57 11.03
C SER A 128 23.92 -6.85 12.52
N LYS A 129 24.89 -6.17 13.12
CA LYS A 129 24.99 -6.11 14.59
C LYS A 129 23.72 -5.46 15.18
N VAL A 130 23.27 -5.99 16.32
CA VAL A 130 22.16 -5.41 17.08
C VAL A 130 22.59 -4.10 17.72
N ARG A 131 21.88 -3.02 17.44
CA ARG A 131 22.05 -1.72 18.09
C ARG A 131 21.02 -1.57 19.21
N LYS A 132 21.45 -1.03 20.35
CA LYS A 132 20.60 -0.94 21.56
C LYS A 132 20.27 0.53 21.85
N PHE A 133 19.00 0.78 22.12
CA PHE A 133 18.45 2.10 22.41
C PHE A 133 17.61 2.06 23.70
N ASP A 134 16.98 3.16 24.05
CA ASP A 134 16.11 3.26 25.22
C ASP A 134 14.84 2.43 25.04
N GLY A 135 14.82 1.25 25.68
CA GLY A 135 13.69 0.31 25.66
C GLY A 135 13.57 -0.58 24.43
N TYR A 136 14.39 -0.40 23.40
CA TYR A 136 14.33 -1.21 22.16
C TYR A 136 15.71 -1.47 21.55
N THR A 137 15.72 -2.33 20.54
CA THR A 137 16.88 -2.63 19.70
C THR A 137 16.53 -2.49 18.24
N VAL A 138 17.53 -2.25 17.38
CA VAL A 138 17.39 -2.27 15.91
C VAL A 138 18.41 -3.22 15.32
N GLN A 139 18.00 -4.04 14.39
CA GLN A 139 18.85 -4.92 13.61
C GLN A 139 18.42 -4.91 12.15
N ASN A 140 19.33 -4.58 11.23
CA ASN A 140 19.04 -4.67 9.82
C ASN A 140 19.12 -6.12 9.36
N PHE A 141 18.32 -6.46 8.35
CA PHE A 141 18.36 -7.75 7.69
C PHE A 141 18.33 -7.58 6.17
N ALA A 142 18.84 -8.58 5.48
CA ALA A 142 18.62 -8.80 4.05
C ALA A 142 18.28 -10.27 3.84
N LEU A 143 17.08 -10.55 3.32
CA LEU A 143 16.57 -11.90 3.07
C LEU A 143 16.55 -12.14 1.57
N GLU A 144 17.22 -13.19 1.10
CA GLU A 144 17.17 -13.61 -0.30
C GLU A 144 15.81 -14.25 -0.59
N THR A 145 14.98 -13.60 -1.41
CA THR A 145 13.63 -14.06 -1.71
C THR A 145 13.55 -14.80 -3.04
N LEU A 146 14.20 -14.27 -4.07
CA LEU A 146 14.42 -14.93 -5.35
C LEU A 146 15.93 -15.05 -5.57
N PRO A 147 16.41 -15.95 -6.44
CA PRO A 147 17.84 -16.12 -6.68
C PRO A 147 18.54 -14.79 -7.00
N GLY A 148 19.43 -14.37 -6.11
CA GLY A 148 20.16 -13.11 -6.20
C GLY A 148 19.37 -11.85 -5.83
N LEU A 149 18.09 -11.94 -5.54
CA LEU A 149 17.26 -10.81 -5.14
C LEU A 149 16.99 -10.82 -3.62
N TYR A 150 17.37 -9.75 -2.96
CA TYR A 150 17.22 -9.57 -1.51
C TYR A 150 16.19 -8.49 -1.18
N VAL A 151 15.29 -8.77 -0.26
CA VAL A 151 14.53 -7.75 0.44
C VAL A 151 15.30 -7.30 1.66
N CYS A 152 15.52 -5.98 1.79
CA CYS A 152 16.22 -5.37 2.92
C CYS A 152 15.25 -4.67 3.85
N GLY A 153 15.53 -4.72 5.13
CA GLY A 153 14.70 -4.09 6.14
C GLY A 153 15.38 -3.96 7.49
N SER A 154 14.59 -3.57 8.49
CA SER A 154 15.03 -3.44 9.88
C SER A 154 14.01 -4.06 10.83
N VAL A 155 14.52 -4.81 11.81
CA VAL A 155 13.74 -5.35 12.92
C VAL A 155 13.94 -4.45 14.12
N TYR A 156 12.87 -3.85 14.61
CA TYR A 156 12.78 -3.13 15.87
C TYR A 156 12.19 -4.06 16.91
N ALA A 157 12.89 -4.34 17.99
CA ALA A 157 12.45 -5.32 18.97
C ALA A 157 12.56 -4.76 20.40
N PRO A 158 11.64 -5.14 21.32
CA PRO A 158 11.69 -4.72 22.70
C PRO A 158 12.92 -5.31 23.40
N ARG A 159 13.39 -4.62 24.44
CA ARG A 159 14.44 -5.14 25.32
C ARG A 159 13.91 -5.97 26.49
N SER A 160 12.60 -5.97 26.69
CA SER A 160 11.93 -6.83 27.67
C SER A 160 12.03 -8.30 27.29
N LYS A 161 11.96 -9.17 28.29
CA LYS A 161 11.93 -10.63 28.09
C LYS A 161 10.49 -11.10 27.88
N GLY A 162 10.34 -12.26 27.24
CA GLY A 162 9.05 -12.94 27.08
C GLY A 162 8.61 -13.05 25.64
N LYS A 163 7.33 -13.31 25.46
CA LYS A 163 6.69 -13.38 24.14
C LYS A 163 6.13 -12.01 23.74
N HIS A 164 6.38 -11.63 22.51
CA HIS A 164 6.00 -10.33 21.96
C HIS A 164 5.08 -10.46 20.77
N ALA A 165 4.20 -9.50 20.57
CA ALA A 165 3.47 -9.36 19.32
C ALA A 165 4.47 -9.11 18.18
N LEU A 166 4.15 -9.59 16.97
CA LEU A 166 4.86 -9.25 15.73
C LEU A 166 3.99 -8.31 14.91
N ILE A 167 4.56 -7.24 14.37
CA ILE A 167 3.87 -6.34 13.44
C ILE A 167 4.70 -6.21 12.18
N ILE A 168 4.18 -6.66 11.06
CA ILE A 168 4.76 -6.46 9.73
C ILE A 168 4.34 -5.08 9.23
N CYS A 169 5.31 -4.28 8.80
CA CYS A 169 5.10 -2.86 8.52
C CYS A 169 5.53 -2.49 7.08
N PRO A 170 4.74 -2.85 6.06
CA PRO A 170 5.03 -2.45 4.69
C PRO A 170 5.06 -0.93 4.54
N ASN A 171 5.99 -0.43 3.73
CA ASN A 171 6.14 0.98 3.45
C ASN A 171 5.21 1.46 2.34
N GLY A 172 4.82 2.75 2.41
CA GLY A 172 4.17 3.47 1.32
C GLY A 172 5.18 4.33 0.52
N HIS A 173 4.66 5.03 -0.51
CA HIS A 173 5.44 5.89 -1.40
C HIS A 173 5.77 7.26 -0.78
N PHE A 174 6.10 7.28 0.49
CA PHE A 174 6.58 8.49 1.12
C PHE A 174 8.11 8.60 0.89
N GLY A 175 8.58 9.76 0.48
CA GLY A 175 10.01 9.98 0.20
C GLY A 175 10.92 9.45 1.32
N GLN A 176 12.09 8.95 0.98
CA GLN A 176 13.05 8.29 1.85
C GLN A 176 12.60 6.92 2.45
N GLY A 177 11.41 6.39 2.10
CA GLY A 177 10.98 5.05 2.49
C GLY A 177 11.12 4.79 4.00
N ARG A 178 11.74 3.66 4.39
CA ARG A 178 11.92 3.25 5.78
C ARG A 178 12.90 4.12 6.58
N TYR A 179 13.71 4.96 5.93
CA TYR A 179 14.68 5.84 6.60
C TYR A 179 14.05 7.09 7.20
N ARG A 180 12.79 7.41 6.87
CA ARG A 180 12.08 8.59 7.38
C ARG A 180 11.98 8.61 8.89
N LYS A 181 12.03 9.82 9.42
CA LYS A 181 11.88 10.06 10.87
C LYS A 181 10.58 9.49 11.44
N ASP A 182 9.45 9.77 10.80
CA ASP A 182 8.12 9.31 11.26
C ASP A 182 7.98 7.78 11.20
N GLN A 183 8.61 7.13 10.23
CA GLN A 183 8.67 5.67 10.12
C GLN A 183 9.48 5.08 11.27
N GLN A 184 10.68 5.59 11.51
CA GLN A 184 11.51 5.15 12.62
C GLN A 184 10.84 5.40 13.98
N GLN A 185 10.19 6.56 14.17
CA GLN A 185 9.42 6.86 15.38
C GLN A 185 8.34 5.81 15.62
N ARG A 186 7.56 5.47 14.60
CA ARG A 186 6.49 4.48 14.71
C ARG A 186 7.04 3.11 15.09
N MET A 187 8.06 2.62 14.37
CA MET A 187 8.67 1.31 14.62
C MET A 187 9.25 1.23 16.04
N ALA A 188 10.06 2.21 16.42
CA ALA A 188 10.73 2.22 17.71
C ALA A 188 9.74 2.39 18.87
N THR A 189 8.69 3.20 18.71
CA THR A 189 7.68 3.39 19.76
C THR A 189 6.87 2.11 19.99
N LEU A 190 6.43 1.43 18.92
CA LEU A 190 5.78 0.12 19.03
C LEU A 190 6.71 -0.91 19.70
N ALA A 191 8.01 -0.89 19.37
CA ALA A 191 8.98 -1.79 19.99
C ALA A 191 9.19 -1.46 21.48
N ARG A 192 9.25 -0.20 21.87
CA ARG A 192 9.28 0.22 23.27
C ARG A 192 8.07 -0.29 24.04
N MET A 193 6.89 -0.27 23.43
CA MET A 193 5.65 -0.76 24.03
C MET A 193 5.53 -2.28 24.08
N GLY A 194 6.47 -3.03 23.46
CA GLY A 194 6.53 -4.49 23.57
C GLY A 194 6.20 -5.28 22.30
N ALA A 195 6.13 -4.65 21.13
CA ALA A 195 5.98 -5.34 19.85
C ALA A 195 7.33 -5.51 19.13
N ILE A 196 7.48 -6.58 18.37
CA ILE A 196 8.53 -6.72 17.37
C ILE A 196 7.97 -6.16 16.08
N CYS A 197 8.60 -5.13 15.52
CA CYS A 197 8.17 -4.49 14.28
C CYS A 197 9.19 -4.72 13.18
N VAL A 198 8.73 -5.05 11.99
CA VAL A 198 9.58 -5.29 10.83
C VAL A 198 9.15 -4.36 9.71
N ASP A 199 10.02 -3.44 9.33
CA ASP A 199 9.84 -2.67 8.11
C ASP A 199 10.82 -3.13 7.02
N TYR A 200 10.49 -2.87 5.76
CA TYR A 200 11.30 -3.29 4.63
C TYR A 200 11.11 -2.39 3.42
N ASP A 201 12.11 -2.40 2.54
CA ASP A 201 12.10 -1.60 1.33
C ASP A 201 11.02 -2.07 0.36
N LEU A 202 10.37 -1.12 -0.31
CA LEU A 202 9.58 -1.40 -1.50
C LEU A 202 10.49 -1.95 -2.62
N TYR A 203 9.97 -2.82 -3.46
CA TYR A 203 10.69 -3.31 -4.64
C TYR A 203 11.05 -2.13 -5.57
N GLY A 204 12.32 -2.03 -5.94
CA GLY A 204 12.86 -0.91 -6.72
C GLY A 204 13.11 0.38 -5.91
N TRP A 205 12.95 0.35 -4.57
CA TRP A 205 13.29 1.47 -3.67
C TRP A 205 14.38 1.08 -2.67
N GLY A 206 15.01 2.09 -2.04
CA GLY A 206 16.03 1.86 -1.02
C GLY A 206 17.16 0.95 -1.55
N GLU A 207 17.50 -0.09 -0.79
CA GLU A 207 18.54 -1.04 -1.21
C GLU A 207 18.07 -2.02 -2.31
N SER A 208 16.76 -2.14 -2.54
CA SER A 208 16.25 -2.90 -3.67
C SER A 208 16.61 -2.23 -5.01
N ALA A 209 16.64 -0.89 -5.06
CA ALA A 209 17.05 -0.16 -6.27
C ALA A 209 18.51 -0.45 -6.69
N LEU A 210 19.40 -0.75 -5.74
CA LEU A 210 20.79 -1.17 -6.03
C LEU A 210 20.86 -2.48 -6.81
N GLN A 211 19.82 -3.29 -6.74
CA GLN A 211 19.77 -4.61 -7.33
C GLN A 211 19.05 -4.62 -8.68
N VAL A 212 17.93 -3.89 -8.81
CA VAL A 212 17.01 -3.97 -9.95
C VAL A 212 16.74 -2.62 -10.63
N GLY A 213 17.26 -1.52 -10.09
CA GLY A 213 16.96 -0.17 -10.56
C GLY A 213 15.60 0.36 -10.06
N ALA A 214 15.42 1.67 -10.07
CA ALA A 214 14.21 2.33 -9.60
C ALA A 214 12.99 2.04 -10.51
N GLU A 215 13.20 1.89 -11.82
CA GLU A 215 12.15 1.62 -12.79
C GLU A 215 11.43 0.27 -12.57
N ALA A 216 12.10 -0.70 -11.93
CA ALA A 216 11.49 -1.97 -11.57
C ALA A 216 10.25 -1.80 -10.67
N HIS A 217 10.17 -0.71 -9.90
CA HIS A 217 9.02 -0.37 -9.08
C HIS A 217 7.75 -0.12 -9.88
N HIS A 218 7.89 0.38 -11.09
CA HIS A 218 6.78 0.74 -11.98
C HIS A 218 6.33 -0.42 -12.89
N THR A 219 6.79 -1.63 -12.61
CA THR A 219 6.34 -2.83 -13.32
C THR A 219 5.19 -3.52 -12.57
N SER A 220 4.37 -4.28 -13.30
CA SER A 220 3.28 -5.05 -12.69
C SER A 220 3.79 -6.16 -11.75
N ASP A 221 5.02 -6.64 -11.97
CA ASP A 221 5.62 -7.68 -11.11
C ASP A 221 5.98 -7.15 -9.73
N ALA A 222 6.19 -5.84 -9.58
CA ALA A 222 6.39 -5.22 -8.28
C ALA A 222 5.23 -5.51 -7.31
N HIS A 223 3.99 -5.57 -7.82
CA HIS A 223 2.80 -5.91 -7.02
C HIS A 223 2.92 -7.31 -6.38
N THR A 224 3.31 -8.30 -7.19
CA THR A 224 3.49 -9.69 -6.71
C THR A 224 4.70 -9.81 -5.80
N ILE A 225 5.84 -9.21 -6.19
CA ILE A 225 7.10 -9.31 -5.44
C ILE A 225 6.96 -8.68 -4.04
N GLN A 226 6.29 -7.54 -3.92
CA GLN A 226 6.08 -6.90 -2.62
C GLN A 226 5.18 -7.76 -1.71
N ALA A 227 4.11 -8.34 -2.24
CA ALA A 227 3.28 -9.27 -1.48
C ALA A 227 4.07 -10.51 -1.04
N MET A 228 4.82 -11.12 -1.96
CA MET A 228 5.70 -12.25 -1.68
C MET A 228 6.74 -11.91 -0.59
N ASN A 229 7.40 -10.76 -0.70
CA ASN A 229 8.38 -10.32 0.29
C ASN A 229 7.78 -10.21 1.69
N GLY A 230 6.58 -9.64 1.82
CA GLY A 230 5.89 -9.56 3.11
C GLY A 230 5.58 -10.93 3.71
N LEU A 231 5.14 -11.90 2.90
CA LEU A 231 4.88 -13.27 3.33
C LEU A 231 6.16 -14.01 3.75
N LEU A 232 7.24 -13.89 2.96
CA LEU A 232 8.52 -14.54 3.26
C LEU A 232 9.20 -13.95 4.51
N ILE A 233 9.06 -12.64 4.74
CA ILE A 233 9.49 -12.01 6.00
C ILE A 233 8.71 -12.57 7.18
N LEU A 234 7.38 -12.73 7.05
CA LEU A 234 6.56 -13.35 8.10
C LEU A 234 7.02 -14.78 8.39
N ASP A 235 7.28 -15.58 7.35
CA ASP A 235 7.78 -16.94 7.47
C ASP A 235 9.13 -16.98 8.19
N ASP A 236 10.09 -16.14 7.78
CA ASP A 236 11.42 -16.05 8.41
C ASP A 236 11.32 -15.65 9.89
N MET A 237 10.51 -14.64 10.20
CA MET A 237 10.34 -14.16 11.56
C MET A 237 9.76 -15.24 12.46
N LEU A 238 8.75 -15.99 12.02
CA LEU A 238 8.13 -17.07 12.80
C LEU A 238 9.04 -18.30 12.94
N ALA A 239 9.84 -18.61 11.93
CA ALA A 239 10.78 -19.73 11.96
C ALA A 239 11.99 -19.46 12.88
N ASN A 240 12.54 -18.24 12.83
CA ASN A 240 13.82 -17.93 13.43
C ASN A 240 13.74 -17.17 14.78
N ARG A 241 12.57 -16.64 15.16
CA ARG A 241 12.39 -15.89 16.42
C ARG A 241 11.44 -16.61 17.38
N LYS A 242 12.02 -17.17 18.43
CA LYS A 242 11.25 -17.87 19.47
C LYS A 242 10.53 -16.93 20.45
N ASP A 243 10.83 -15.65 20.43
CA ASP A 243 10.24 -14.62 21.28
C ASP A 243 8.95 -13.99 20.68
N ILE A 244 8.47 -14.49 19.54
CA ILE A 244 7.18 -14.08 18.95
C ILE A 244 6.04 -14.91 19.56
N ASP A 245 4.93 -14.22 19.83
CA ASP A 245 3.65 -14.82 20.16
C ASP A 245 2.81 -15.01 18.89
N PRO A 246 2.60 -16.23 18.40
CA PRO A 246 1.89 -16.48 17.16
C PRO A 246 0.39 -16.11 17.21
N ALA A 247 -0.16 -15.86 18.39
CA ALA A 247 -1.52 -15.37 18.56
C ALA A 247 -1.65 -13.84 18.38
N ARG A 248 -0.53 -13.12 18.27
CA ARG A 248 -0.50 -11.66 18.17
C ARG A 248 0.36 -11.21 16.99
N ILE A 249 -0.15 -11.41 15.78
CA ILE A 249 0.52 -11.04 14.52
C ILE A 249 -0.27 -9.95 13.84
N GLY A 250 0.28 -8.74 13.78
CA GLY A 250 -0.33 -7.57 13.16
C GLY A 250 0.32 -7.20 11.83
N VAL A 251 -0.40 -6.39 11.07
CA VAL A 251 0.12 -5.72 9.88
C VAL A 251 -0.35 -4.26 9.86
N ASN A 252 0.56 -3.34 9.55
CA ASN A 252 0.28 -1.90 9.55
C ASN A 252 1.16 -1.15 8.55
N GLY A 253 0.55 -0.41 7.66
CA GLY A 253 1.25 0.47 6.72
C GLY A 253 0.39 1.64 6.26
N GLY A 254 1.02 2.67 5.72
CA GLY A 254 0.35 3.85 5.18
C GLY A 254 0.47 3.96 3.67
N SER A 255 -0.56 4.53 3.00
CA SER A 255 -0.58 4.69 1.54
C SER A 255 -0.41 3.34 0.83
N GLY A 256 0.55 3.17 -0.05
CA GLY A 256 0.90 1.87 -0.66
C GLY A 256 1.18 0.78 0.38
N GLY A 257 1.74 1.13 1.55
CA GLY A 257 1.87 0.20 2.68
C GLY A 257 0.52 -0.21 3.28
N GLY A 258 -0.48 0.66 3.23
CA GLY A 258 -1.84 0.32 3.63
C GLY A 258 -2.53 -0.60 2.63
N THR A 259 -2.29 -0.41 1.34
CA THR A 259 -2.73 -1.34 0.27
C THR A 259 -2.10 -2.71 0.49
N GLN A 260 -0.79 -2.78 0.79
CA GLN A 260 -0.11 -4.02 1.14
C GLN A 260 -0.64 -4.61 2.46
N THR A 261 -1.01 -3.79 3.44
CA THR A 261 -1.64 -4.24 4.68
C THR A 261 -2.90 -5.05 4.38
N VAL A 262 -3.81 -4.51 3.56
CA VAL A 262 -5.02 -5.21 3.12
C VAL A 262 -4.67 -6.48 2.36
N LEU A 263 -3.78 -6.38 1.37
CA LEU A 263 -3.43 -7.52 0.51
C LEU A 263 -2.84 -8.69 1.31
N LEU A 264 -1.93 -8.43 2.24
CA LEU A 264 -1.32 -9.45 3.09
C LEU A 264 -2.38 -10.19 3.93
N THR A 265 -3.40 -9.48 4.43
CA THR A 265 -4.51 -10.12 5.18
C THR A 265 -5.43 -10.98 4.30
N VAL A 266 -5.52 -10.68 3.01
CA VAL A 266 -6.23 -11.52 2.03
C VAL A 266 -5.47 -12.82 1.76
N LEU A 267 -4.13 -12.74 1.74
CA LEU A 267 -3.24 -13.82 1.32
C LEU A 267 -2.84 -14.77 2.44
N ASP A 268 -2.91 -14.32 3.72
CA ASP A 268 -2.41 -15.09 4.85
C ASP A 268 -3.28 -14.92 6.10
N ASP A 269 -3.78 -16.03 6.62
CA ASP A 269 -4.69 -16.06 7.77
C ASP A 269 -3.97 -15.97 9.13
N ARG A 270 -2.64 -15.96 9.16
CA ARG A 270 -1.86 -15.82 10.41
C ARG A 270 -1.94 -14.42 11.00
N PHE A 271 -2.29 -13.40 10.21
CA PHE A 271 -2.53 -12.05 10.71
C PHE A 271 -3.78 -12.01 11.60
N THR A 272 -3.64 -11.49 12.82
CA THR A 272 -4.71 -11.42 13.83
C THR A 272 -5.21 -10.00 14.09
N ALA A 273 -4.51 -8.97 13.60
CA ALA A 273 -4.93 -7.57 13.63
C ALA A 273 -4.37 -6.80 12.43
N ALA A 274 -5.10 -5.84 11.91
CA ALA A 274 -4.69 -5.04 10.75
C ALA A 274 -5.04 -3.56 10.94
N ALA A 275 -4.12 -2.68 10.50
CA ALA A 275 -4.34 -1.24 10.55
C ALA A 275 -3.86 -0.54 9.26
N PRO A 276 -4.66 -0.56 8.16
CA PRO A 276 -4.39 0.23 6.97
C PRO A 276 -4.60 1.73 7.25
N VAL A 277 -3.61 2.54 6.88
CA VAL A 277 -3.61 3.99 7.12
C VAL A 277 -3.58 4.74 5.78
N VAL A 278 -4.49 5.70 5.58
CA VAL A 278 -4.61 6.56 4.40
C VAL A 278 -4.46 5.82 3.07
N SER A 279 -5.19 4.72 2.92
CA SER A 279 -5.11 3.88 1.71
C SER A 279 -6.47 3.36 1.24
N LEU A 280 -7.37 3.02 2.16
CA LEU A 280 -8.62 2.32 1.84
C LEU A 280 -9.59 3.21 1.08
N ALA A 281 -10.05 2.73 -0.08
CA ALA A 281 -11.14 3.35 -0.83
C ALA A 281 -11.83 2.30 -1.71
N SER A 282 -13.08 2.57 -2.09
CA SER A 282 -13.85 1.78 -3.05
C SER A 282 -13.64 2.23 -4.50
N HIS A 283 -13.08 3.43 -4.69
CA HIS A 283 -12.93 4.09 -5.98
C HIS A 283 -11.46 4.31 -6.40
N PHE A 284 -10.52 3.83 -5.62
CA PHE A 284 -9.08 3.94 -5.92
C PHE A 284 -8.35 2.65 -5.57
N ASP A 285 -7.74 2.02 -6.58
CA ASP A 285 -7.12 0.72 -6.46
C ASP A 285 -5.61 0.80 -6.12
N GLY A 286 -5.03 2.00 -6.27
CA GLY A 286 -3.60 2.28 -6.04
C GLY A 286 -3.02 3.14 -7.16
N GLY A 287 -2.11 4.05 -6.83
CA GLY A 287 -1.51 5.03 -7.76
C GLY A 287 -0.29 4.53 -8.52
N CYS A 288 0.17 3.33 -8.22
CA CYS A 288 1.40 2.76 -8.75
C CYS A 288 1.16 1.31 -9.21
N PRO A 289 1.82 0.81 -10.26
CA PRO A 289 1.76 -0.59 -10.65
C PRO A 289 2.12 -1.58 -9.52
N CYS A 290 2.90 -1.16 -8.54
CA CYS A 290 3.19 -1.96 -7.35
C CYS A 290 1.97 -2.19 -6.44
N GLU A 291 0.88 -1.45 -6.64
CA GLU A 291 -0.39 -1.58 -5.90
C GLU A 291 -1.52 -2.10 -6.78
N SER A 292 -1.53 -1.75 -8.07
CA SER A 292 -2.64 -2.02 -9.00
C SER A 292 -2.18 -2.62 -10.35
N GLY A 293 -0.91 -3.01 -10.47
CA GLY A 293 -0.36 -3.54 -11.73
C GLY A 293 -0.80 -4.97 -12.07
N LYS A 294 -1.33 -5.72 -11.11
CA LYS A 294 -1.97 -7.03 -11.34
C LYS A 294 -3.50 -6.87 -11.24
N PRO A 295 -4.27 -7.59 -12.05
CA PRO A 295 -5.72 -7.37 -12.18
C PRO A 295 -6.53 -8.03 -11.05
N ILE A 296 -6.12 -7.81 -9.79
CA ILE A 296 -6.80 -8.41 -8.62
C ILE A 296 -8.22 -7.88 -8.44
N GLN A 297 -8.50 -6.65 -8.89
CA GLN A 297 -9.83 -6.06 -8.86
C GLN A 297 -10.85 -6.74 -9.78
N LEU A 298 -10.41 -7.65 -10.65
CA LEU A 298 -11.29 -8.51 -11.45
C LEU A 298 -11.66 -9.82 -10.75
N ALA A 299 -11.14 -10.07 -9.55
CA ALA A 299 -11.48 -11.26 -8.78
C ALA A 299 -12.98 -11.31 -8.48
N GLY A 300 -13.56 -12.51 -8.52
CA GLY A 300 -14.97 -12.74 -8.25
C GLY A 300 -15.92 -12.01 -9.18
N GLY A 301 -15.50 -11.65 -10.41
CA GLY A 301 -16.30 -10.88 -11.34
C GLY A 301 -16.28 -9.36 -11.08
N GLY A 302 -15.40 -8.90 -10.22
CA GLY A 302 -15.21 -7.50 -9.84
C GLY A 302 -15.22 -7.30 -8.32
N THR A 303 -14.23 -6.56 -7.83
CA THR A 303 -14.05 -6.22 -6.41
C THR A 303 -13.39 -4.84 -6.27
N CYS A 304 -13.23 -4.38 -5.03
CA CYS A 304 -12.48 -3.17 -4.69
C CYS A 304 -11.72 -3.35 -3.37
N ASN A 305 -10.82 -2.42 -3.07
CA ASN A 305 -10.01 -2.50 -1.85
C ASN A 305 -10.85 -2.56 -0.57
N ALA A 306 -12.04 -1.96 -0.53
CA ALA A 306 -12.93 -2.04 0.63
C ALA A 306 -13.50 -3.45 0.82
N GLU A 307 -13.90 -4.15 -0.26
CA GLU A 307 -14.33 -5.55 -0.17
C GLU A 307 -13.18 -6.47 0.22
N LEU A 308 -11.98 -6.24 -0.34
CA LEU A 308 -10.79 -7.00 0.04
C LEU A 308 -10.43 -6.81 1.51
N ALA A 309 -10.54 -5.60 2.06
CA ALA A 309 -10.34 -5.35 3.48
C ALA A 309 -11.39 -6.07 4.35
N ALA A 310 -12.64 -6.14 3.88
CA ALA A 310 -13.72 -6.83 4.59
C ALA A 310 -13.47 -8.35 4.78
N LEU A 311 -12.62 -8.96 3.93
CA LEU A 311 -12.23 -10.37 4.09
C LEU A 311 -11.52 -10.66 5.41
N PHE A 312 -11.06 -9.62 6.10
CA PHE A 312 -10.42 -9.76 7.40
C PHE A 312 -11.40 -9.98 8.56
N ALA A 313 -12.71 -9.71 8.34
CA ALA A 313 -13.73 -9.95 9.36
C ALA A 313 -13.74 -11.43 9.82
N PRO A 314 -13.94 -11.70 11.12
CA PRO A 314 -14.25 -10.78 12.22
C PRO A 314 -13.02 -10.31 13.03
N ARG A 315 -11.80 -10.42 12.49
CA ARG A 315 -10.56 -10.03 13.19
C ARG A 315 -10.46 -8.51 13.35
N PRO A 316 -9.84 -8.01 14.43
CA PRO A 316 -9.71 -6.58 14.70
C PRO A 316 -9.06 -5.79 13.56
N MET A 317 -9.72 -4.73 13.10
CA MET A 317 -9.21 -3.83 12.08
C MET A 317 -9.43 -2.36 12.46
N LEU A 318 -8.39 -1.55 12.35
CA LEU A 318 -8.46 -0.10 12.38
C LEU A 318 -8.23 0.46 10.98
N VAL A 319 -9.17 1.24 10.46
CA VAL A 319 -8.98 2.05 9.25
C VAL A 319 -8.69 3.49 9.68
N VAL A 320 -7.52 4.02 9.31
CA VAL A 320 -7.21 5.44 9.52
C VAL A 320 -7.36 6.18 8.20
N SER A 321 -8.15 7.25 8.20
CA SER A 321 -8.48 8.05 7.01
C SER A 321 -8.32 9.54 7.28
N ASP A 322 -8.19 10.35 6.24
CA ASP A 322 -8.13 11.79 6.37
C ASP A 322 -8.99 12.53 5.32
N GLY A 323 -9.14 13.84 5.49
CA GLY A 323 -9.94 14.65 4.59
C GLY A 323 -9.17 15.19 3.38
N GLY A 324 -7.86 15.01 3.33
CA GLY A 324 -6.99 15.59 2.30
C GLY A 324 -6.62 14.66 1.16
N ASP A 325 -7.13 13.42 1.17
CA ASP A 325 -6.87 12.44 0.12
C ASP A 325 -8.13 11.63 -0.26
N TRP A 326 -7.97 10.55 -1.02
CA TRP A 326 -9.06 9.68 -1.46
C TRP A 326 -9.76 8.94 -0.32
N THR A 327 -9.17 8.89 0.87
CA THR A 327 -9.79 8.25 2.04
C THR A 327 -10.82 9.15 2.75
N ALA A 328 -11.05 10.36 2.23
CA ALA A 328 -12.09 11.25 2.72
C ALA A 328 -13.51 10.64 2.66
N THR A 329 -13.72 9.67 1.80
CA THR A 329 -14.99 8.95 1.67
C THR A 329 -15.21 7.87 2.74
N VAL A 330 -14.16 7.42 3.42
CA VAL A 330 -14.21 6.28 4.34
C VAL A 330 -15.33 6.37 5.38
N PRO A 331 -15.53 7.49 6.10
CA PRO A 331 -16.61 7.56 7.10
C PRO A 331 -18.01 7.37 6.52
N ARG A 332 -18.20 7.72 5.24
CA ARG A 332 -19.51 7.72 4.58
C ARG A 332 -19.77 6.48 3.74
N LEU A 333 -18.74 5.90 3.13
CA LEU A 333 -18.87 4.79 2.18
C LEU A 333 -18.26 3.49 2.71
N GLU A 334 -16.94 3.47 2.87
CA GLU A 334 -16.19 2.23 3.11
C GLU A 334 -16.41 1.71 4.53
N TYR A 335 -16.41 2.57 5.53
CA TYR A 335 -16.59 2.13 6.92
C TYR A 335 -17.98 1.55 7.21
N PRO A 336 -19.10 2.15 6.80
CA PRO A 336 -20.42 1.52 6.91
C PRO A 336 -20.49 0.17 6.20
N TYR A 337 -19.84 0.03 5.04
CA TYR A 337 -19.75 -1.24 4.34
C TYR A 337 -18.98 -2.30 5.14
N LEU A 338 -17.83 -1.95 5.72
CA LEU A 338 -17.09 -2.84 6.61
C LEU A 338 -17.93 -3.25 7.83
N GLN A 339 -18.61 -2.29 8.48
CA GLN A 339 -19.49 -2.56 9.62
C GLN A 339 -20.59 -3.54 9.27
N ARG A 340 -21.18 -3.43 8.08
CA ARG A 340 -22.20 -4.38 7.60
C ARG A 340 -21.64 -5.79 7.54
N ILE A 341 -20.44 -6.00 6.97
CA ILE A 341 -19.79 -7.31 6.88
C ILE A 341 -19.43 -7.86 8.25
N TYR A 342 -18.83 -7.03 9.10
CA TYR A 342 -18.54 -7.42 10.49
C TYR A 342 -19.82 -7.76 11.27
N GLY A 343 -20.95 -7.13 10.92
CA GLY A 343 -22.26 -7.43 11.47
C GLY A 343 -22.74 -8.86 11.20
N PHE A 344 -22.35 -9.48 10.07
CA PHE A 344 -22.65 -10.89 9.81
C PHE A 344 -22.05 -11.84 10.85
N TYR A 345 -20.99 -11.40 11.53
CA TYR A 345 -20.30 -12.15 12.59
C TYR A 345 -20.68 -11.68 14.01
N GLY A 346 -21.56 -10.67 14.13
CA GLY A 346 -21.84 -10.03 15.41
C GLY A 346 -20.62 -9.30 16.01
N ALA A 347 -19.70 -8.83 15.17
CA ALA A 347 -18.39 -8.31 15.55
C ALA A 347 -18.16 -6.85 15.06
N THR A 348 -19.21 -6.03 15.01
CA THR A 348 -19.12 -4.64 14.56
C THR A 348 -18.16 -3.78 15.43
N ASP A 349 -17.96 -4.18 16.67
CA ASP A 349 -17.00 -3.57 17.60
C ASP A 349 -15.52 -3.88 17.26
N LYS A 350 -15.27 -4.84 16.36
CA LYS A 350 -13.92 -5.24 15.93
C LYS A 350 -13.39 -4.43 14.75
N VAL A 351 -14.22 -3.63 14.10
CA VAL A 351 -13.78 -2.72 13.05
C VAL A 351 -14.03 -1.27 13.50
N SER A 352 -13.02 -0.43 13.36
CA SER A 352 -13.08 0.98 13.73
C SER A 352 -12.51 1.88 12.63
N ASN A 353 -12.96 3.13 12.60
CA ASN A 353 -12.40 4.16 11.74
C ASN A 353 -11.99 5.37 12.60
N VAL A 354 -10.74 5.78 12.47
CA VAL A 354 -10.26 7.09 12.94
C VAL A 354 -10.13 7.98 11.73
N HIS A 355 -11.02 8.98 11.61
CA HIS A 355 -11.01 9.94 10.52
C HIS A 355 -10.49 11.30 10.98
N LEU A 356 -9.53 11.84 10.23
CA LEU A 356 -8.86 13.11 10.53
C LEU A 356 -9.19 14.14 9.44
N PRO A 357 -10.36 14.81 9.48
CA PRO A 357 -10.93 15.55 8.35
C PRO A 357 -10.12 16.79 7.94
N LYS A 358 -9.23 17.30 8.80
CA LYS A 358 -8.38 18.47 8.54
C LYS A 358 -6.94 18.10 8.19
N GLU A 359 -6.62 16.81 8.19
CA GLU A 359 -5.29 16.33 7.84
C GLU A 359 -5.19 15.96 6.37
N ARG A 360 -3.97 15.80 5.91
CA ARG A 360 -3.62 15.45 4.53
C ARG A 360 -2.85 14.14 4.48
N HIS A 361 -2.60 13.67 3.28
CA HIS A 361 -1.92 12.41 3.00
C HIS A 361 -0.50 12.35 3.56
N ASP A 362 -0.36 11.87 4.79
CA ASP A 362 0.89 11.63 5.50
C ASP A 362 0.73 10.52 6.55
N PHE A 363 1.78 10.25 7.31
CA PHE A 363 1.73 9.41 8.50
C PHE A 363 2.06 10.25 9.76
N GLY A 364 1.32 11.35 9.91
CA GLY A 364 1.49 12.32 10.98
C GLY A 364 1.24 11.78 12.40
N PRO A 365 1.49 12.60 13.44
CA PRO A 365 1.40 12.16 14.84
C PRO A 365 0.03 11.60 15.22
N ASN A 366 -1.08 12.21 14.77
CA ASN A 366 -2.41 11.75 15.13
C ASN A 366 -2.73 10.38 14.52
N LYS A 367 -2.26 10.13 13.28
CA LYS A 367 -2.39 8.82 12.64
C LYS A 367 -1.56 7.76 13.37
N ARG A 368 -0.32 8.10 13.79
CA ARG A 368 0.51 7.20 14.59
C ARG A 368 -0.12 6.89 15.93
N ASN A 369 -0.66 7.91 16.63
CA ASN A 369 -1.35 7.72 17.91
C ASN A 369 -2.55 6.76 17.77
N ALA A 370 -3.36 6.90 16.72
CA ALA A 370 -4.46 5.97 16.44
C ALA A 370 -3.96 4.52 16.30
N VAL A 371 -2.84 4.33 15.61
CA VAL A 371 -2.20 3.00 15.44
C VAL A 371 -1.66 2.48 16.79
N TYR A 372 -1.04 3.33 17.60
CA TYR A 372 -0.55 2.95 18.93
C TYR A 372 -1.69 2.50 19.84
N ASP A 373 -2.75 3.29 19.93
CA ASP A 373 -3.92 2.98 20.74
C ASP A 373 -4.55 1.64 20.31
N PHE A 374 -4.70 1.44 19.00
CA PHE A 374 -5.23 0.19 18.46
C PHE A 374 -4.41 -1.04 18.89
N PHE A 375 -3.09 -1.01 18.71
CA PHE A 375 -2.25 -2.15 19.08
C PHE A 375 -2.08 -2.31 20.61
N ILE A 376 -2.17 -1.24 21.38
CA ILE A 376 -2.25 -1.32 22.83
C ILE A 376 -3.50 -2.12 23.23
N ASP A 377 -4.64 -1.79 22.66
CA ASP A 377 -5.92 -2.41 23.03
C ASP A 377 -6.00 -3.87 22.54
N VAL A 378 -5.55 -4.15 21.31
CA VAL A 378 -5.69 -5.49 20.71
C VAL A 378 -4.58 -6.45 21.15
N PHE A 379 -3.35 -5.97 21.32
CA PHE A 379 -2.20 -6.81 21.67
C PHE A 379 -1.73 -6.66 23.12
N GLY A 380 -2.34 -5.79 23.88
CA GLY A 380 -1.95 -5.55 25.27
C GLY A 380 -0.56 -4.94 25.39
N LEU A 381 -0.19 -4.01 24.48
CA LEU A 381 1.08 -3.33 24.55
C LEU A 381 1.13 -2.37 25.75
N ASP A 382 2.32 -2.10 26.29
CA ASP A 382 2.50 -1.27 27.47
C ASP A 382 2.40 0.23 27.16
N ARG A 383 1.22 0.81 27.40
CA ARG A 383 0.93 2.24 27.20
C ARG A 383 1.92 3.17 27.96
N ARG A 384 2.50 2.73 29.07
CA ARG A 384 3.45 3.55 29.85
C ARG A 384 4.75 3.81 29.10
N MET A 385 5.04 2.98 28.07
CA MET A 385 6.23 3.10 27.22
C MET A 385 5.97 3.93 25.95
N LEU A 386 4.75 4.45 25.77
CA LEU A 386 4.39 5.33 24.66
C LEU A 386 5.02 6.72 24.85
N ASP A 387 6.17 6.92 24.25
CA ASP A 387 6.89 8.21 24.26
C ASP A 387 7.82 8.30 23.05
N GLU A 388 7.39 9.01 22.01
CA GLU A 388 8.19 9.22 20.78
C GLU A 388 9.46 10.07 21.04
N SER A 389 9.50 10.86 22.11
CA SER A 389 10.70 11.67 22.44
C SER A 389 11.90 10.82 22.87
N LYS A 390 11.66 9.57 23.27
CA LYS A 390 12.71 8.59 23.64
C LYS A 390 13.30 7.82 22.46
N VAL A 391 12.80 8.07 21.26
CA VAL A 391 13.26 7.41 20.05
C VAL A 391 14.50 8.10 19.51
N THR A 392 15.54 7.32 19.23
CA THR A 392 16.74 7.78 18.54
C THR A 392 16.53 7.58 17.03
N ILE A 393 16.63 8.65 16.27
CA ILE A 393 16.59 8.59 14.80
C ILE A 393 17.99 8.28 14.28
N GLU A 394 18.13 7.15 13.61
CA GLU A 394 19.37 6.73 12.99
C GLU A 394 19.53 7.35 11.60
N SER A 395 20.78 7.50 11.16
CA SER A 395 21.07 7.90 9.80
C SER A 395 20.66 6.81 8.81
N GLU A 396 20.37 7.19 7.57
CA GLU A 396 20.09 6.27 6.49
C GLU A 396 21.13 5.16 6.35
N ASN A 397 22.44 5.54 6.41
CA ASN A 397 23.55 4.59 6.31
C ASN A 397 23.59 3.56 7.46
N ALA A 398 23.15 3.93 8.66
CA ALA A 398 23.05 2.99 9.78
C ALA A 398 21.98 1.91 9.55
N LEU A 399 20.95 2.24 8.78
CA LEU A 399 19.83 1.34 8.47
C LEU A 399 20.05 0.49 7.20
N LYS A 400 21.10 0.74 6.42
CA LYS A 400 21.43 -0.04 5.23
C LYS A 400 22.17 -1.34 5.59
N SER A 401 21.78 -2.43 4.95
CA SER A 401 22.44 -3.75 5.06
C SER A 401 23.64 -3.85 4.14
N PHE A 402 23.54 -3.29 2.94
CA PHE A 402 24.55 -3.43 1.87
C PHE A 402 25.47 -2.22 1.69
N GLY A 403 25.35 -1.22 2.57
CA GLY A 403 26.10 0.02 2.48
C GLY A 403 25.52 1.01 1.48
N GLU A 404 26.18 2.15 1.33
CA GLU A 404 25.63 3.29 0.59
C GLU A 404 25.47 3.00 -0.92
N LYS A 405 26.44 2.30 -1.50
CA LYS A 405 26.51 1.99 -2.94
C LYS A 405 26.44 0.49 -3.23
N GLY A 406 25.96 -0.30 -2.28
CA GLY A 406 25.87 -1.74 -2.44
C GLY A 406 27.23 -2.46 -2.37
N GLU A 407 28.24 -1.86 -1.72
CA GLU A 407 29.58 -2.42 -1.57
C GLU A 407 29.60 -3.75 -0.79
N LYS A 408 28.56 -4.00 0.02
CA LYS A 408 28.41 -5.23 0.80
C LYS A 408 27.40 -6.22 0.18
N LEU A 409 26.94 -5.97 -1.04
CA LEU A 409 26.09 -6.95 -1.74
C LEU A 409 26.84 -8.27 -1.91
N PRO A 410 26.18 -9.42 -1.63
CA PRO A 410 26.78 -10.74 -1.88
C PRO A 410 27.25 -10.93 -3.33
N ALA A 411 28.23 -11.81 -3.55
CA ALA A 411 28.79 -12.05 -4.88
C ALA A 411 27.74 -12.53 -5.91
N GLY A 412 26.73 -13.29 -5.45
CA GLY A 412 25.62 -13.79 -6.28
C GLY A 412 24.42 -12.86 -6.39
N ALA A 413 24.43 -11.68 -5.71
CA ALA A 413 23.32 -10.75 -5.74
C ALA A 413 23.19 -10.07 -7.10
N LEU A 414 21.95 -9.79 -7.50
CA LEU A 414 21.67 -8.92 -8.64
C LEU A 414 22.30 -7.54 -8.37
N ARG A 415 22.79 -6.93 -9.44
CA ARG A 415 23.37 -5.58 -9.40
C ARG A 415 22.85 -4.80 -10.58
N TYR A 416 22.15 -3.72 -10.29
CA TYR A 416 21.74 -2.79 -11.32
C TYR A 416 23.00 -2.08 -11.88
N LYS A 417 23.12 -2.10 -13.20
CA LYS A 417 24.15 -1.35 -13.93
C LYS A 417 23.41 -0.23 -14.68
N GLU A 418 23.74 1.01 -14.35
CA GLU A 418 23.28 2.16 -15.11
C GLU A 418 23.73 2.13 -16.56
#